data_8213838c58caf11db6601a20d9aa17ff
#
_entry.id   8213838c58caf11db6601a20d9aa17ff
#
_cell.length_a   1.000
_cell.length_b   1.000
_cell.length_c   1.000
_cell.angle_alpha   90.00
_cell.angle_beta   90.00
_cell.angle_gamma   90.00
#
_symmetry.space_group_name_H-M   'P 1'
#
loop_
_entity.id
_entity.type
_entity.pdbx_description
1 polymer ?
#
loop_
_entity_poly.entity_id
_entity_poly.type
_entity_poly.pdbx_seq_one_letter_code
_entity_poly.pdbx_strand_id
1 'polypeptide(L)'
;MVLSTIRLGTSYICMKKFNTSVLDLTIYIIDFLYRGRDFQRFWVLEVIARAPYFSFISVLHFRESLGLRGEDHIYLMKEHFYQALNETAHLEEMETRGGNEYWIDRFFAKHLVLLYYWIMVAYYFASPIDAYDINMKIEKHAYETYVKYSAYHPEDKKIAEIAEDELNHARELKLAMLMV
;
A
#
# COMPACT_ATOMS: atom_id res chain seq x y z
N MET A 1 -32.89 -13.57 7.75
CA MET A 1 -32.34 -12.39 7.06
C MET A 1 -31.66 -11.40 8.02
N VAL A 2 -32.23 -11.00 9.15
CA VAL A 2 -31.63 -10.03 10.10
C VAL A 2 -30.34 -10.54 10.77
N LEU A 3 -30.23 -11.84 11.13
CA LEU A 3 -29.04 -12.41 11.77
C LEU A 3 -27.79 -12.50 10.85
N SER A 4 -27.98 -12.62 9.54
CA SER A 4 -26.87 -12.63 8.57
C SER A 4 -26.25 -11.25 8.40
N THR A 5 -27.05 -10.22 8.41
CA THR A 5 -26.60 -8.82 8.27
C THR A 5 -25.82 -8.34 9.49
N ILE A 6 -26.22 -8.79 10.70
CA ILE A 6 -25.50 -8.46 11.95
C ILE A 6 -24.14 -9.17 11.99
N ARG A 7 -24.04 -10.42 11.53
CA ARG A 7 -22.78 -11.17 11.47
C ARG A 7 -21.77 -10.56 10.47
N LEU A 8 -22.23 -10.12 9.31
CA LEU A 8 -21.40 -9.45 8.31
C LEU A 8 -20.87 -8.10 8.81
N GLY A 9 -21.71 -7.31 9.47
CA GLY A 9 -21.31 -6.02 10.03
C GLY A 9 -20.27 -6.16 11.15
N THR A 10 -20.40 -7.17 12.02
CA THR A 10 -19.46 -7.41 13.11
C THR A 10 -18.11 -7.91 12.61
N SER A 11 -18.11 -8.77 11.58
CA SER A 11 -16.87 -9.24 10.92
C SER A 11 -16.13 -8.11 10.24
N TYR A 12 -16.81 -7.25 9.50
CA TYR A 12 -16.23 -6.09 8.83
C TYR A 12 -15.58 -5.08 9.81
N ILE A 13 -16.26 -4.78 10.92
CA ILE A 13 -15.70 -3.90 11.96
C ILE A 13 -14.47 -4.53 12.62
N CYS A 14 -14.47 -5.85 12.82
CA CYS A 14 -13.34 -6.58 13.39
C CYS A 14 -12.12 -6.53 12.47
N MET A 15 -12.29 -6.75 11.17
CA MET A 15 -11.20 -6.70 10.19
C MET A 15 -10.62 -5.29 10.03
N LYS A 16 -11.44 -4.25 10.04
CA LYS A 16 -10.95 -2.86 10.03
C LYS A 16 -10.09 -2.53 11.25
N LYS A 17 -10.48 -3.00 12.44
CA LYS A 17 -9.68 -2.83 13.66
C LYS A 17 -8.37 -3.61 13.57
N PHE A 18 -8.41 -4.84 13.03
CA PHE A 18 -7.22 -5.65 12.81
C PHE A 18 -6.25 -4.95 11.86
N ASN A 19 -6.72 -4.49 10.69
CA ASN A 19 -5.92 -3.73 9.74
C ASN A 19 -5.25 -2.51 10.40
N THR A 20 -6.00 -1.75 11.18
CA THR A 20 -5.46 -0.58 11.89
C THR A 20 -4.37 -0.99 12.88
N SER A 21 -4.60 -2.03 13.69
CA SER A 21 -3.61 -2.49 14.68
C SER A 21 -2.32 -3.01 14.02
N VAL A 22 -2.44 -3.73 12.89
CA VAL A 22 -1.28 -4.21 12.12
C VAL A 22 -0.49 -3.03 11.57
N LEU A 23 -1.19 -2.04 11.00
CA LEU A 23 -0.55 -0.83 10.47
C LEU A 23 0.15 -0.04 11.58
N ASP A 24 -0.52 0.24 12.69
CA ASP A 24 0.04 0.99 13.82
C ASP A 24 1.32 0.33 14.36
N LEU A 25 1.32 -1.00 14.47
CA LEU A 25 2.51 -1.76 14.88
C LEU A 25 3.64 -1.63 13.84
N THR A 26 3.31 -1.74 12.56
CA THR A 26 4.29 -1.62 11.47
C THR A 26 4.91 -0.22 11.44
N ILE A 27 4.08 0.82 11.56
CA ILE A 27 4.52 2.22 11.64
C ILE A 27 5.46 2.41 12.83
N TYR A 28 5.06 1.93 14.01
CA TYR A 28 5.90 2.03 15.22
C TYR A 28 7.27 1.40 15.01
N ILE A 29 7.34 0.22 14.39
CA ILE A 29 8.60 -0.48 14.10
C ILE A 29 9.45 0.33 13.12
N ILE A 30 8.85 0.83 12.02
CA ILE A 30 9.55 1.61 11.00
C ILE A 30 10.06 2.92 11.61
N ASP A 31 9.25 3.65 12.36
CA ASP A 31 9.63 4.89 13.01
C ASP A 31 10.77 4.70 14.02
N PHE A 32 10.77 3.59 14.74
CA PHE A 32 11.84 3.25 15.67
C PHE A 32 13.16 2.92 14.94
N LEU A 33 13.09 2.08 13.89
CA LEU A 33 14.27 1.61 13.15
C LEU A 33 14.92 2.71 12.30
N TYR A 34 14.09 3.61 11.73
CA TYR A 34 14.55 4.65 10.79
C TYR A 34 14.55 6.05 11.38
N ARG A 35 14.57 6.17 12.70
CA ARG A 35 14.58 7.48 13.37
C ARG A 35 15.78 8.32 12.94
N GLY A 36 15.51 9.52 12.38
CA GLY A 36 16.55 10.42 11.85
C GLY A 36 17.20 9.98 10.55
N ARG A 37 16.57 9.05 9.82
CA ARG A 37 17.01 8.55 8.53
C ARG A 37 15.86 8.62 7.53
N ASP A 38 15.47 9.84 7.13
CA ASP A 38 14.22 10.09 6.38
C ASP A 38 14.20 9.36 5.02
N PHE A 39 15.27 9.44 4.22
CA PHE A 39 15.27 8.80 2.90
C PHE A 39 15.33 7.27 2.96
N GLN A 40 15.98 6.68 3.97
CA GLN A 40 15.90 5.23 4.19
C GLN A 40 14.49 4.81 4.62
N ARG A 41 13.84 5.61 5.46
CA ARG A 41 12.45 5.40 5.86
C ARG A 41 11.50 5.47 4.66
N PHE A 42 11.64 6.50 3.83
CA PHE A 42 10.85 6.67 2.63
C PHE A 42 11.07 5.51 1.66
N TRP A 43 12.31 5.13 1.42
CA TRP A 43 12.64 3.98 0.58
C TRP A 43 11.96 2.68 1.05
N VAL A 44 11.94 2.42 2.35
CA VAL A 44 11.24 1.25 2.90
C VAL A 44 9.72 1.35 2.73
N LEU A 45 9.16 2.55 2.90
CA LEU A 45 7.72 2.78 2.66
C LEU A 45 7.35 2.47 1.21
N GLU A 46 8.11 2.96 0.23
CA GLU A 46 7.89 2.67 -1.20
C GLU A 46 8.04 1.18 -1.54
N VAL A 47 9.02 0.51 -0.94
CA VAL A 47 9.18 -0.95 -1.09
C VAL A 47 7.93 -1.68 -0.60
N ILE A 48 7.31 -1.24 0.50
CA ILE A 48 6.11 -1.83 1.07
C ILE A 48 4.87 -1.45 0.26
N ALA A 49 4.67 -0.17 -0.08
CA ALA A 49 3.48 0.36 -0.75
C ALA A 49 3.27 -0.28 -2.13
N ARG A 50 4.35 -0.53 -2.87
CA ARG A 50 4.31 -1.16 -4.18
C ARG A 50 3.79 -2.62 -4.18
N ALA A 51 4.05 -3.39 -3.13
CA ALA A 51 3.78 -4.83 -3.09
C ALA A 51 2.28 -5.20 -3.23
N PRO A 52 1.33 -4.51 -2.60
CA PRO A 52 -0.09 -4.77 -2.78
C PRO A 52 -0.58 -4.64 -4.21
N TYR A 53 -0.12 -3.66 -4.97
CA TYR A 53 -0.53 -3.47 -6.35
C TYR A 53 -0.15 -4.66 -7.24
N PHE A 54 1.05 -5.18 -7.11
CA PHE A 54 1.45 -6.42 -7.80
C PHE A 54 0.61 -7.62 -7.35
N SER A 55 0.24 -7.67 -6.09
CA SER A 55 -0.64 -8.72 -5.55
C SER A 55 -2.04 -8.63 -6.16
N PHE A 56 -2.60 -7.44 -6.25
CA PHE A 56 -3.93 -7.19 -6.85
C PHE A 56 -3.94 -7.57 -8.32
N ILE A 57 -2.94 -7.14 -9.09
CA ILE A 57 -2.76 -7.49 -10.50
C ILE A 57 -2.69 -9.03 -10.66
N SER A 58 -1.91 -9.70 -9.83
CA SER A 58 -1.75 -11.16 -9.90
C SER A 58 -3.06 -11.90 -9.65
N VAL A 59 -3.84 -11.49 -8.65
CA VAL A 59 -5.14 -12.09 -8.35
C VAL A 59 -6.17 -11.79 -9.43
N LEU A 60 -6.20 -10.56 -9.94
CA LEU A 60 -7.09 -10.18 -11.04
C LEU A 60 -6.77 -11.01 -12.30
N HIS A 61 -5.50 -11.14 -12.66
CA HIS A 61 -5.08 -11.98 -13.78
C HIS A 61 -5.46 -13.46 -13.57
N PHE A 62 -5.29 -13.98 -12.36
CA PHE A 62 -5.70 -15.34 -12.03
C PHE A 62 -7.22 -15.53 -12.19
N ARG A 63 -8.03 -14.59 -11.67
CA ARG A 63 -9.50 -14.60 -11.84
C ARG A 63 -9.89 -14.56 -13.32
N GLU A 64 -9.25 -13.72 -14.12
CA GLU A 64 -9.49 -13.66 -15.56
C GLU A 64 -9.23 -15.02 -16.25
N SER A 65 -8.12 -15.68 -15.89
CA SER A 65 -7.76 -17.01 -16.41
C SER A 65 -8.79 -18.10 -16.06
N LEU A 66 -9.56 -17.91 -14.98
CA LEU A 66 -10.65 -18.79 -14.59
C LEU A 66 -12.02 -18.37 -15.18
N GLY A 67 -12.07 -17.34 -16.02
CA GLY A 67 -13.31 -16.80 -16.56
C GLY A 67 -14.13 -15.98 -15.54
N LEU A 68 -13.55 -15.60 -14.41
CA LEU A 68 -14.20 -14.83 -13.34
C LEU A 68 -13.95 -13.33 -13.48
N ARG A 69 -14.11 -12.82 -14.70
CA ARG A 69 -13.92 -11.41 -15.01
C ARG A 69 -15.19 -10.62 -14.73
N GLY A 70 -15.13 -9.71 -13.74
CA GLY A 70 -16.19 -8.75 -13.44
C GLY A 70 -16.24 -7.58 -14.43
N GLU A 71 -17.27 -6.72 -14.32
CA GLU A 71 -17.44 -5.55 -15.18
C GLU A 71 -16.29 -4.54 -15.03
N ASP A 72 -15.88 -4.27 -13.80
CA ASP A 72 -14.82 -3.30 -13.47
C ASP A 72 -13.40 -3.88 -13.56
N HIS A 73 -13.27 -5.15 -13.95
CA HIS A 73 -12.00 -5.87 -13.96
C HIS A 73 -10.88 -5.16 -14.74
N ILE A 74 -11.19 -4.66 -15.95
CA ILE A 74 -10.20 -3.98 -16.80
C ILE A 74 -9.80 -2.63 -16.21
N TYR A 75 -10.73 -1.92 -15.60
CA TYR A 75 -10.43 -0.67 -14.92
C TYR A 75 -9.47 -0.92 -13.75
N LEU A 76 -9.81 -1.83 -12.86
CA LEU A 76 -8.97 -2.19 -11.71
C LEU A 76 -7.57 -2.66 -12.13
N MET A 77 -7.49 -3.50 -13.19
CA MET A 77 -6.21 -3.98 -13.71
C MET A 77 -5.32 -2.83 -14.18
N LYS A 78 -5.87 -1.90 -14.98
CA LYS A 78 -5.12 -0.73 -15.48
C LYS A 78 -4.70 0.19 -14.36
N GLU A 79 -5.60 0.46 -13.42
CA GLU A 79 -5.36 1.34 -12.29
C GLU A 79 -4.20 0.81 -11.42
N HIS A 80 -4.24 -0.47 -11.07
CA HIS A 80 -3.17 -1.05 -10.26
C HIS A 80 -1.83 -1.15 -10.99
N PHE A 81 -1.83 -1.33 -12.32
CA PHE A 81 -0.59 -1.22 -13.12
C PHE A 81 -0.03 0.20 -13.09
N TYR A 82 -0.90 1.21 -13.22
CA TYR A 82 -0.49 2.61 -13.14
C TYR A 82 0.13 2.92 -11.76
N GLN A 83 -0.57 2.54 -10.69
CA GLN A 83 -0.10 2.73 -9.32
C GLN A 83 1.23 2.00 -9.07
N ALA A 84 1.35 0.74 -9.50
CA ALA A 84 2.61 -0.01 -9.36
C ALA A 84 3.80 0.64 -10.08
N LEU A 85 3.58 1.27 -11.23
CA LEU A 85 4.61 2.02 -11.96
C LEU A 85 4.94 3.34 -11.27
N ASN A 86 3.95 4.04 -10.74
CA ASN A 86 4.16 5.29 -10.00
C ASN A 86 4.97 5.03 -8.71
N GLU A 87 4.59 4.01 -7.91
CA GLU A 87 5.38 3.58 -6.74
C GLU A 87 6.82 3.17 -7.10
N THR A 88 7.01 2.61 -8.30
CA THR A 88 8.35 2.28 -8.78
C THR A 88 9.17 3.54 -9.04
N ALA A 89 8.55 4.59 -9.59
CA ALA A 89 9.23 5.87 -9.81
C ALA A 89 9.55 6.59 -8.48
N HIS A 90 8.66 6.50 -7.48
CA HIS A 90 8.93 7.00 -6.13
C HIS A 90 10.12 6.26 -5.49
N LEU A 91 10.15 4.94 -5.60
CA LEU A 91 11.25 4.12 -5.10
C LEU A 91 12.59 4.52 -5.75
N GLU A 92 12.64 4.70 -7.08
CA GLU A 92 13.82 5.15 -7.81
C GLU A 92 14.28 6.53 -7.32
N GLU A 93 13.36 7.46 -7.08
CA GLU A 93 13.67 8.76 -6.50
C GLU A 93 14.32 8.62 -5.13
N MET A 94 13.78 7.77 -4.24
CA MET A 94 14.38 7.54 -2.93
C MET A 94 15.76 6.88 -3.03
N GLU A 95 15.99 6.02 -4.02
CA GLU A 95 17.31 5.43 -4.30
C GLU A 95 18.34 6.48 -4.71
N THR A 96 17.97 7.43 -5.54
CA THR A 96 18.87 8.54 -5.94
C THR A 96 19.28 9.41 -4.76
N ARG A 97 18.47 9.45 -3.70
CA ARG A 97 18.71 10.19 -2.45
C ARG A 97 19.42 9.36 -1.37
N GLY A 98 19.89 8.16 -1.72
CA GLY A 98 20.60 7.27 -0.79
C GLY A 98 19.71 6.47 0.15
N GLY A 99 18.41 6.36 -0.15
CA GLY A 99 17.45 5.58 0.65
C GLY A 99 17.83 4.12 0.79
N ASN A 100 18.52 3.56 -0.21
CA ASN A 100 18.97 2.17 -0.24
C ASN A 100 20.47 1.99 0.10
N GLU A 101 21.13 2.95 0.75
CA GLU A 101 22.57 2.92 0.99
C GLU A 101 23.02 1.71 1.82
N TYR A 102 22.25 1.36 2.87
CA TYR A 102 22.63 0.29 3.79
C TYR A 102 22.22 -1.09 3.27
N TRP A 103 23.17 -2.01 3.15
CA TRP A 103 22.91 -3.37 2.67
C TRP A 103 21.92 -4.14 3.53
N ILE A 104 21.95 -3.89 4.86
CA ILE A 104 21.08 -4.55 5.82
C ILE A 104 19.61 -4.16 5.59
N ASP A 105 19.33 -2.87 5.31
CA ASP A 105 18.00 -2.38 5.01
C ASP A 105 17.48 -3.02 3.71
N ARG A 106 18.35 -3.08 2.66
CA ARG A 106 18.01 -3.77 1.39
C ARG A 106 17.72 -5.25 1.57
N PHE A 107 18.52 -5.93 2.41
CA PHE A 107 18.31 -7.36 2.65
C PHE A 107 16.97 -7.62 3.32
N PHE A 108 16.68 -6.97 4.43
CA PHE A 108 15.45 -7.18 5.17
C PHE A 108 14.21 -6.69 4.39
N ALA A 109 14.26 -5.50 3.80
CA ALA A 109 13.13 -4.97 3.04
C ALA A 109 12.73 -5.92 1.89
N LYS A 110 13.69 -6.38 1.08
CA LYS A 110 13.41 -7.28 -0.06
C LYS A 110 12.83 -8.64 0.36
N HIS A 111 13.28 -9.20 1.46
CA HIS A 111 12.78 -10.49 1.93
C HIS A 111 11.43 -10.38 2.63
N LEU A 112 11.24 -9.34 3.45
CA LEU A 112 9.97 -9.10 4.14
C LEU A 112 8.87 -8.70 3.15
N VAL A 113 9.20 -7.89 2.13
CA VAL A 113 8.21 -7.52 1.11
C VAL A 113 7.79 -8.69 0.25
N LEU A 114 8.68 -9.67 0.00
CA LEU A 114 8.30 -10.89 -0.71
C LEU A 114 7.29 -11.72 0.09
N LEU A 115 7.48 -11.83 1.41
CA LEU A 115 6.51 -12.46 2.30
C LEU A 115 5.19 -11.66 2.32
N TYR A 116 5.28 -10.35 2.44
CA TYR A 116 4.12 -9.46 2.44
C TYR A 116 3.33 -9.55 1.14
N TYR A 117 3.99 -9.62 -0.01
CA TYR A 117 3.34 -9.84 -1.30
C TYR A 117 2.44 -11.08 -1.28
N TRP A 118 2.94 -12.23 -0.80
CA TRP A 118 2.15 -13.46 -0.74
C TRP A 118 0.99 -13.38 0.27
N ILE A 119 1.21 -12.70 1.39
CA ILE A 119 0.13 -12.40 2.34
C ILE A 119 -0.96 -11.57 1.66
N MET A 120 -0.59 -10.54 0.91
CA MET A 120 -1.54 -9.68 0.19
C MET A 120 -2.25 -10.41 -0.95
N VAL A 121 -1.57 -11.33 -1.66
CA VAL A 121 -2.23 -12.21 -2.65
C VAL A 121 -3.33 -13.03 -1.99
N ALA A 122 -3.04 -13.71 -0.89
CA ALA A 122 -4.02 -14.50 -0.16
C ALA A 122 -5.14 -13.62 0.42
N TYR A 123 -4.80 -12.44 0.94
CA TYR A 123 -5.74 -11.52 1.56
C TYR A 123 -6.69 -10.92 0.53
N TYR A 124 -6.17 -10.43 -0.61
CA TYR A 124 -7.00 -9.90 -1.68
C TYR A 124 -7.87 -10.99 -2.34
N PHE A 125 -7.36 -12.20 -2.46
CA PHE A 125 -8.14 -13.33 -2.95
C PHE A 125 -9.34 -13.65 -2.04
N ALA A 126 -9.13 -13.60 -0.72
CA ALA A 126 -10.15 -13.92 0.29
C ALA A 126 -11.14 -12.76 0.55
N SER A 127 -10.64 -11.52 0.61
CA SER A 127 -11.43 -10.32 0.91
C SER A 127 -10.82 -9.08 0.23
N PRO A 128 -11.21 -8.77 -1.01
CA PRO A 128 -10.72 -7.60 -1.72
C PRO A 128 -10.94 -6.28 -0.96
N ILE A 129 -12.12 -6.12 -0.37
CA ILE A 129 -12.49 -4.90 0.39
C ILE A 129 -11.53 -4.65 1.54
N ASP A 130 -11.21 -5.69 2.34
CA ASP A 130 -10.32 -5.56 3.49
C ASP A 130 -8.85 -5.36 3.07
N ALA A 131 -8.45 -5.97 1.95
CA ALA A 131 -7.13 -5.76 1.36
C ALA A 131 -6.95 -4.33 0.83
N TYR A 132 -7.97 -3.76 0.21
CA TYR A 132 -7.96 -2.35 -0.18
C TYR A 132 -7.99 -1.42 1.04
N ASP A 133 -8.73 -1.76 2.10
CA ASP A 133 -8.80 -0.94 3.32
C ASP A 133 -7.41 -0.80 3.98
N ILE A 134 -6.65 -1.89 4.12
CA ILE A 134 -5.30 -1.79 4.70
C ILE A 134 -4.37 -1.01 3.78
N ASN A 135 -4.40 -1.23 2.46
CA ASN A 135 -3.54 -0.50 1.53
C ASN A 135 -3.87 0.99 1.50
N MET A 136 -5.16 1.36 1.43
CA MET A 136 -5.58 2.76 1.54
C MET A 136 -5.04 3.46 2.82
N LYS A 137 -4.95 2.73 3.93
CA LYS A 137 -4.39 3.28 5.17
C LYS A 137 -2.88 3.43 5.10
N ILE A 138 -2.18 2.53 4.40
CA ILE A 138 -0.74 2.64 4.13
C ILE A 138 -0.45 3.89 3.31
N GLU A 139 -1.18 4.12 2.20
CA GLU A 139 -1.01 5.31 1.36
C GLU A 139 -1.28 6.61 2.14
N LYS A 140 -2.32 6.63 2.97
CA LYS A 140 -2.58 7.78 3.84
C LYS A 140 -1.45 8.05 4.81
N HIS A 141 -0.85 7.02 5.37
CA HIS A 141 0.29 7.18 6.26
C HIS A 141 1.54 7.66 5.50
N ALA A 142 1.77 7.18 4.29
CA ALA A 142 2.82 7.68 3.39
C ALA A 142 2.62 9.16 3.09
N TYR A 143 1.40 9.55 2.67
CA TYR A 143 1.03 10.95 2.48
C TYR A 143 1.35 11.83 3.71
N GLU A 144 0.89 11.44 4.89
CA GLU A 144 1.12 12.19 6.13
C GLU A 144 2.61 12.32 6.46
N THR A 145 3.38 11.28 6.16
CA THR A 145 4.83 11.23 6.37
C THR A 145 5.55 12.20 5.43
N TYR A 146 5.21 12.22 4.14
CA TYR A 146 5.77 13.13 3.16
C TYR A 146 5.36 14.58 3.39
N VAL A 147 4.10 14.84 3.74
CA VAL A 147 3.63 16.19 4.11
C VAL A 147 4.39 16.72 5.31
N LYS A 148 4.62 15.89 6.32
CA LYS A 148 5.40 16.27 7.50
C LYS A 148 6.84 16.65 7.13
N TYR A 149 7.49 15.89 6.26
CA TYR A 149 8.83 16.21 5.76
C TYR A 149 8.83 17.53 4.97
N SER A 150 7.89 17.71 4.05
CA SER A 150 7.77 18.90 3.19
C SER A 150 7.52 20.18 4.00
N ALA A 151 6.89 20.08 5.16
CA ALA A 151 6.69 21.23 6.06
C ALA A 151 8.02 21.79 6.59
N TYR A 152 9.07 20.97 6.73
CA TYR A 152 10.42 21.38 7.13
C TYR A 152 11.36 21.63 5.93
N HIS A 153 10.98 21.14 4.74
CA HIS A 153 11.76 21.22 3.50
C HIS A 153 10.90 21.73 2.34
N PRO A 154 10.39 22.97 2.39
CA PRO A 154 9.48 23.52 1.39
C PRO A 154 10.13 23.70 0.00
N GLU A 155 11.45 23.66 -0.07
CA GLU A 155 12.24 23.69 -1.31
C GLU A 155 12.20 22.36 -2.06
N ASP A 156 11.91 21.26 -1.39
CA ASP A 156 11.87 19.91 -1.98
C ASP A 156 10.50 19.62 -2.61
N LYS A 157 10.30 20.21 -3.80
CA LYS A 157 9.04 20.06 -4.52
C LYS A 157 8.75 18.62 -4.92
N LYS A 158 9.81 17.81 -5.14
CA LYS A 158 9.60 16.40 -5.56
C LYS A 158 8.94 15.57 -4.47
N ILE A 159 9.31 15.76 -3.21
CA ILE A 159 8.63 15.09 -2.10
C ILE A 159 7.18 15.58 -1.94
N ALA A 160 6.91 16.85 -2.23
CA ALA A 160 5.55 17.36 -2.21
C ALA A 160 4.68 16.77 -3.35
N GLU A 161 5.25 16.54 -4.54
CA GLU A 161 4.58 15.84 -5.64
C GLU A 161 4.25 14.39 -5.26
N ILE A 162 5.23 13.66 -4.70
CA ILE A 162 5.03 12.28 -4.21
C ILE A 162 3.90 12.25 -3.17
N ALA A 163 3.86 13.18 -2.22
CA ALA A 163 2.78 13.26 -1.25
C ALA A 163 1.39 13.37 -1.93
N GLU A 164 1.26 14.16 -2.99
CA GLU A 164 0.02 14.29 -3.75
C GLU A 164 -0.38 12.98 -4.45
N ASP A 165 0.60 12.25 -4.99
CA ASP A 165 0.40 10.94 -5.61
C ASP A 165 -0.13 9.93 -4.58
N GLU A 166 0.45 9.86 -3.36
CA GLU A 166 -0.02 8.98 -2.28
C GLU A 166 -1.48 9.27 -1.87
N LEU A 167 -1.84 10.56 -1.82
CA LEU A 167 -3.21 10.94 -1.54
C LEU A 167 -4.17 10.49 -2.64
N ASN A 168 -3.74 10.54 -3.89
CA ASN A 168 -4.52 10.07 -5.03
C ASN A 168 -4.64 8.54 -5.02
N HIS A 169 -3.57 7.80 -4.73
CA HIS A 169 -3.60 6.34 -4.54
C HIS A 169 -4.62 5.95 -3.47
N ALA A 170 -4.62 6.63 -2.32
CA ALA A 170 -5.60 6.38 -1.26
C ALA A 170 -7.06 6.63 -1.71
N ARG A 171 -7.29 7.62 -2.57
CA ARG A 171 -8.64 7.91 -3.14
C ARG A 171 -9.08 6.82 -4.11
N GLU A 172 -8.19 6.40 -5.02
CA GLU A 172 -8.48 5.35 -6.00
C GLU A 172 -8.72 3.98 -5.33
N LEU A 173 -7.94 3.63 -4.30
CA LEU A 173 -8.20 2.42 -3.51
C LEU A 173 -9.57 2.46 -2.80
N LYS A 174 -9.99 3.64 -2.34
CA LYS A 174 -11.32 3.82 -1.79
C LYS A 174 -12.42 3.63 -2.84
N LEU A 175 -12.20 4.06 -4.07
CA LEU A 175 -13.12 3.81 -5.19
C LEU A 175 -13.14 2.34 -5.55
N ALA A 176 -11.97 1.68 -5.62
CA ALA A 176 -11.85 0.26 -5.90
C ALA A 176 -12.63 -0.63 -4.91
N MET A 177 -12.74 -0.21 -3.62
CA MET A 177 -13.58 -0.92 -2.65
C MET A 177 -15.08 -0.93 -3.00
N LEU A 178 -15.55 -0.01 -3.86
CA LEU A 178 -16.95 0.04 -4.30
C LEU A 178 -17.20 -0.83 -5.54
N MET A 179 -16.15 -1.35 -6.17
CA MET A 179 -16.18 -2.11 -7.43
C MET A 179 -16.00 -3.64 -7.22
N VAL A 180 -15.81 -4.08 -5.96
CA VAL A 180 -15.53 -5.49 -5.61
C VAL A 180 -16.52 -6.09 -4.62
#